data_248e53009e9d9da82e00fa162c07f422
#
_entry.id   248e53009e9d9da82e00fa162c07f422
#
_cell.length_a   1.000
_cell.length_b   1.000
_cell.length_c   1.000
_cell.angle_alpha   90.00
_cell.angle_beta   90.00
_cell.angle_gamma   90.00
#
_symmetry.space_group_name_H-M   'P 1'
#
loop_
_entity.id
_entity.type
_entity.pdbx_description
1 polymer ?
#
loop_
_entity_poly.entity_id
_entity_poly.type
_entity_poly.pdbx_seq_one_letter_code
_entity_poly.pdbx_strand_id
1 'polypeptide(L)'
;MEVDYYTDSYPPMRDGVAAVTSGLARTMVRMGHSVRVFAPNPVTGAPNEEEVVDGVFVRRIRSVPVPLYGQYRWPVFPFGLLRGKRGVADADVVHIHSPGPLGSMGFLASRRYRHPLIGTFHTNLREMRAAVPQKFLVPFFFRVAWWYNLGTYWRCDLTTAPTAAARDALVESVRKPFRRPVEVVPNGVDVDRFRPHARVPDWRTRCGLPDGTLVTYLGRLTVDKGIHRFLDAVSTAIDRTDLVAVIGGLGPEEESVRARIAGDPRLKARVRYVGPVAEEEKPALLAQTELFVLPSTSDTASVALLEAMACGTTVVAPDTGGPAEIVEDGVTGRRVSMTVPGALGDALVELADRPEERRRVARSAEAFVRRNASLETMARRFISVYSLARERRGPIDGRSAA
;
A
#
# COMPACT_ATOMS: atom_id res chain seq x y z
N MET A 1 1.38 -25.10 4.08
CA MET A 1 2.59 -24.47 4.65
C MET A 1 2.20 -23.63 5.83
N GLU A 2 3.06 -23.57 6.86
CA GLU A 2 2.96 -22.65 7.98
C GLU A 2 3.86 -21.46 7.75
N VAL A 3 3.30 -20.25 7.68
CA VAL A 3 4.04 -19.02 7.34
C VAL A 3 3.90 -17.99 8.46
N ASP A 4 5.03 -17.48 8.94
CA ASP A 4 5.07 -16.42 9.94
C ASP A 4 5.31 -15.07 9.28
N TYR A 5 4.35 -14.15 9.41
CA TYR A 5 4.46 -12.77 8.93
C TYR A 5 4.87 -11.84 10.07
N TYR A 6 5.90 -11.05 9.83
CA TYR A 6 6.33 -10.00 10.75
C TYR A 6 6.16 -8.65 10.07
N THR A 7 5.30 -7.82 10.65
CA THR A 7 4.94 -6.51 10.08
C THR A 7 4.73 -5.46 11.15
N ASP A 8 5.24 -4.25 10.94
CA ASP A 8 5.00 -3.10 11.80
C ASP A 8 3.71 -2.33 11.41
N SER A 9 3.03 -2.78 10.33
CA SER A 9 1.75 -2.25 9.89
C SER A 9 0.76 -3.37 9.58
N TYR A 10 -0.35 -3.43 10.32
CA TYR A 10 -1.43 -4.40 10.17
C TYR A 10 -2.75 -3.79 10.66
N PRO A 11 -3.92 -4.19 10.14
CA PRO A 11 -5.19 -3.66 10.63
C PRO A 11 -5.32 -3.69 12.16
N PRO A 12 -5.90 -2.65 12.79
CA PRO A 12 -6.70 -1.57 12.21
C PRO A 12 -5.92 -0.37 11.62
N MET A 13 -4.59 -0.46 11.47
CA MET A 13 -3.82 0.57 10.77
C MET A 13 -4.24 0.64 9.30
N ARG A 14 -4.35 1.88 8.77
CA ARG A 14 -4.90 2.15 7.43
C ARG A 14 -3.81 2.65 6.50
N ASP A 15 -3.01 1.74 5.99
CA ASP A 15 -2.01 2.01 4.95
C ASP A 15 -1.90 0.85 3.96
N GLY A 16 -1.17 1.07 2.86
CA GLY A 16 -1.02 0.08 1.81
C GLY A 16 -0.35 -1.22 2.27
N VAL A 17 0.60 -1.14 3.23
CA VAL A 17 1.28 -2.34 3.76
C VAL A 17 0.32 -3.19 4.57
N ALA A 18 -0.49 -2.55 5.44
CA ALA A 18 -1.52 -3.23 6.22
C ALA A 18 -2.55 -3.92 5.31
N ALA A 19 -3.00 -3.23 4.25
CA ALA A 19 -3.96 -3.78 3.29
C ALA A 19 -3.39 -4.99 2.54
N VAL A 20 -2.17 -4.88 2.01
CA VAL A 20 -1.50 -5.97 1.28
C VAL A 20 -1.23 -7.16 2.18
N THR A 21 -0.64 -6.93 3.37
CA THR A 21 -0.25 -8.01 4.29
C THR A 21 -1.48 -8.76 4.81
N SER A 22 -2.53 -8.04 5.22
CA SER A 22 -3.76 -8.70 5.70
C SER A 22 -4.51 -9.41 4.57
N GLY A 23 -4.58 -8.80 3.39
CA GLY A 23 -5.18 -9.42 2.21
C GLY A 23 -4.46 -10.72 1.81
N LEU A 24 -3.13 -10.69 1.78
CA LEU A 24 -2.30 -11.87 1.49
C LEU A 24 -2.52 -12.95 2.56
N ALA A 25 -2.48 -12.61 3.85
CA ALA A 25 -2.64 -13.55 4.95
C ALA A 25 -4.00 -14.28 4.86
N ARG A 26 -5.10 -13.53 4.71
CA ARG A 26 -6.45 -14.10 4.55
C ARG A 26 -6.55 -15.00 3.33
N THR A 27 -5.94 -14.59 2.23
CA THR A 27 -6.00 -15.37 0.98
C THR A 27 -5.20 -16.66 1.11
N MET A 28 -4.03 -16.63 1.74
CA MET A 28 -3.24 -17.82 2.04
C MET A 28 -4.03 -18.82 2.90
N VAL A 29 -4.74 -18.34 3.93
CA VAL A 29 -5.60 -19.18 4.77
C VAL A 29 -6.74 -19.81 3.95
N ARG A 30 -7.42 -19.03 3.11
CA ARG A 30 -8.45 -19.56 2.19
C ARG A 30 -7.91 -20.62 1.22
N MET A 31 -6.64 -20.54 0.87
CA MET A 31 -5.96 -21.53 0.02
C MET A 31 -5.42 -22.75 0.79
N GLY A 32 -5.77 -22.90 2.09
CA GLY A 32 -5.40 -24.05 2.90
C GLY A 32 -4.02 -23.99 3.55
N HIS A 33 -3.44 -22.80 3.68
CA HIS A 33 -2.19 -22.57 4.40
C HIS A 33 -2.46 -22.01 5.81
N SER A 34 -1.55 -22.25 6.75
CA SER A 34 -1.58 -21.63 8.09
C SER A 34 -0.75 -20.35 8.04
N VAL A 35 -1.32 -19.23 8.49
CA VAL A 35 -0.61 -17.96 8.60
C VAL A 35 -0.70 -17.42 10.00
N ARG A 36 0.45 -17.06 10.58
CA ARG A 36 0.55 -16.33 11.84
C ARG A 36 1.14 -14.95 11.57
N VAL A 37 0.48 -13.93 12.08
CA VAL A 37 0.92 -12.54 11.92
C VAL A 37 1.38 -11.99 13.26
N PHE A 38 2.59 -11.48 13.33
CA PHE A 38 3.11 -10.72 14.44
C PHE A 38 3.01 -9.23 14.10
N ALA A 39 2.15 -8.51 14.83
CA ALA A 39 1.82 -7.12 14.56
C ALA A 39 1.78 -6.27 15.84
N PRO A 40 1.93 -4.93 15.76
CA PRO A 40 1.81 -4.07 16.94
C PRO A 40 0.40 -4.13 17.51
N ASN A 41 0.26 -4.09 18.85
CA ASN A 41 -1.03 -3.91 19.49
C ASN A 41 -1.53 -2.47 19.21
N PRO A 42 -2.74 -2.28 18.67
CA PRO A 42 -3.28 -0.95 18.40
C PRO A 42 -3.59 -0.13 19.65
N VAL A 43 -3.73 -0.77 20.80
CA VAL A 43 -4.02 -0.12 22.09
C VAL A 43 -2.72 0.16 22.84
N THR A 44 -2.52 1.42 23.24
CA THR A 44 -1.33 1.82 23.99
C THR A 44 -1.30 1.18 25.38
N GLY A 45 -0.19 0.51 25.68
CA GLY A 45 0.01 -0.13 27.00
C GLY A 45 -0.69 -1.47 27.17
N ALA A 46 -1.55 -1.87 26.23
CA ALA A 46 -2.16 -3.22 26.28
C ALA A 46 -1.08 -4.31 26.27
N PRO A 47 -1.30 -5.42 26.96
CA PRO A 47 -0.39 -6.57 26.95
C PRO A 47 -0.31 -7.21 25.57
N ASN A 48 0.57 -8.20 25.44
CA ASN A 48 0.54 -9.04 24.24
C ASN A 48 -0.75 -9.86 24.25
N GLU A 49 -1.41 -9.92 23.10
CA GLU A 49 -2.69 -10.60 22.91
C GLU A 49 -2.62 -11.51 21.68
N GLU A 50 -3.46 -12.53 21.69
CA GLU A 50 -3.63 -13.45 20.57
C GLU A 50 -5.10 -13.43 20.16
N GLU A 51 -5.34 -13.26 18.86
CA GLU A 51 -6.68 -13.23 18.28
C GLU A 51 -6.70 -14.01 16.96
N VAL A 52 -7.87 -14.41 16.52
CA VAL A 52 -8.09 -14.96 15.17
C VAL A 52 -9.00 -14.02 14.42
N VAL A 53 -8.50 -13.46 13.33
CA VAL A 53 -9.24 -12.53 12.46
C VAL A 53 -9.29 -13.11 11.05
N ASP A 54 -10.49 -13.37 10.55
CA ASP A 54 -10.71 -13.98 9.23
C ASP A 54 -9.90 -15.28 9.01
N GLY A 55 -9.77 -16.10 10.06
CA GLY A 55 -9.02 -17.36 10.05
C GLY A 55 -7.50 -17.18 10.19
N VAL A 56 -6.99 -15.95 10.20
CA VAL A 56 -5.58 -15.64 10.42
C VAL A 56 -5.30 -15.53 11.92
N PHE A 57 -4.29 -16.25 12.41
CA PHE A 57 -3.82 -16.10 13.78
C PHE A 57 -2.96 -14.84 13.90
N VAL A 58 -3.38 -13.88 14.72
CA VAL A 58 -2.69 -12.61 14.92
C VAL A 58 -2.19 -12.50 16.34
N ARG A 59 -0.89 -12.33 16.50
CA ARG A 59 -0.26 -12.04 17.79
C ARG A 59 0.06 -10.55 17.88
N ARG A 60 -0.69 -9.85 18.71
CA ARG A 60 -0.50 -8.42 18.98
C ARG A 60 0.62 -8.24 20.00
N ILE A 61 1.64 -7.48 19.61
CA ILE A 61 2.79 -7.18 20.45
C ILE A 61 2.60 -5.81 21.10
N ARG A 62 2.77 -5.74 22.41
CA ARG A 62 2.72 -4.47 23.16
C ARG A 62 3.50 -3.38 22.44
N SER A 63 2.90 -2.22 22.27
CA SER A 63 3.48 -1.13 21.50
C SER A 63 3.17 0.24 22.08
N VAL A 64 3.96 1.23 21.66
CA VAL A 64 3.77 2.65 21.98
C VAL A 64 3.64 3.46 20.69
N PRO A 65 2.92 4.59 20.69
CA PRO A 65 2.84 5.46 19.52
C PRO A 65 4.23 5.98 19.13
N VAL A 66 4.49 6.09 17.82
CA VAL A 66 5.70 6.73 17.34
C VAL A 66 5.52 8.25 17.45
N PRO A 67 6.42 8.98 18.17
CA PRO A 67 6.38 10.44 18.18
C PRO A 67 6.42 10.99 16.75
N LEU A 68 5.63 12.00 16.43
CA LEU A 68 5.49 12.63 15.10
C LEU A 68 4.68 11.83 14.06
N TYR A 69 4.45 10.53 14.28
CA TYR A 69 3.67 9.64 13.40
C TYR A 69 2.71 8.77 14.23
N GLY A 70 1.77 9.39 14.93
CA GLY A 70 0.89 8.74 15.90
C GLY A 70 0.06 7.57 15.36
N GLN A 71 -0.11 7.47 14.05
CA GLN A 71 -0.74 6.30 13.41
C GLN A 71 0.18 5.06 13.36
N TYR A 72 1.52 5.26 13.44
CA TYR A 72 2.48 4.16 13.53
C TYR A 72 2.82 3.85 14.97
N ARG A 73 3.11 2.59 15.24
CA ARG A 73 3.37 2.11 16.59
C ARG A 73 4.72 1.42 16.66
N TRP A 74 5.43 1.66 17.76
CA TRP A 74 6.72 1.04 18.03
C TRP A 74 6.52 -0.13 18.99
N PRO A 75 6.72 -1.38 18.56
CA PRO A 75 6.66 -2.53 19.44
C PRO A 75 7.71 -2.46 20.55
N VAL A 76 7.27 -2.67 21.78
CA VAL A 76 8.19 -2.78 22.90
C VAL A 76 8.77 -4.19 22.89
N PHE A 77 10.08 -4.30 22.71
CA PHE A 77 10.79 -5.56 22.51
C PHE A 77 10.55 -6.53 23.67
N PRO A 78 9.85 -7.62 23.47
CA PRO A 78 9.76 -8.69 24.45
C PRO A 78 10.80 -9.75 24.10
N PHE A 79 12.02 -9.62 24.60
CA PHE A 79 13.06 -10.65 24.45
C PHE A 79 12.61 -12.05 24.89
N GLY A 80 11.54 -12.16 25.69
CA GLY A 80 10.92 -13.42 26.09
C GLY A 80 10.10 -14.15 25.02
N LEU A 81 9.65 -13.46 23.95
CA LEU A 81 8.83 -14.08 22.88
C LEU A 81 9.61 -15.07 22.03
N LEU A 82 10.94 -14.89 21.92
CA LEU A 82 11.83 -15.86 21.25
C LEU A 82 12.09 -17.11 22.10
N ARG A 83 11.70 -17.11 23.37
CA ARG A 83 11.86 -18.27 24.28
C ARG A 83 10.64 -19.21 24.32
N GLY A 84 9.49 -18.78 23.79
CA GLY A 84 8.29 -19.60 23.73
C GLY A 84 8.39 -20.64 22.61
N LYS A 85 8.49 -21.92 22.99
CA LYS A 85 8.63 -23.03 22.02
C LYS A 85 7.38 -23.31 21.18
N ARG A 86 6.17 -22.83 21.55
CA ARG A 86 4.94 -23.12 20.79
C ARG A 86 4.73 -22.07 19.69
N GLY A 87 4.78 -22.54 18.46
CA GLY A 87 4.35 -21.82 17.28
C GLY A 87 5.50 -21.28 16.43
N VAL A 88 6.43 -20.49 16.96
CA VAL A 88 7.53 -19.88 16.15
C VAL A 88 8.51 -20.93 15.63
N ALA A 89 8.71 -22.03 16.34
CA ALA A 89 9.61 -23.12 15.94
C ALA A 89 9.07 -23.98 14.76
N ASP A 90 7.77 -23.87 14.46
CA ASP A 90 7.09 -24.75 13.51
C ASP A 90 6.86 -24.11 12.13
N ALA A 91 7.30 -22.86 11.90
CA ALA A 91 7.13 -22.19 10.62
C ALA A 91 7.93 -22.89 9.51
N ASP A 92 7.30 -23.01 8.35
CA ASP A 92 8.00 -23.40 7.13
C ASP A 92 8.82 -22.24 6.56
N VAL A 93 8.32 -20.99 6.75
CA VAL A 93 8.90 -19.76 6.19
C VAL A 93 8.61 -18.58 7.14
N VAL A 94 9.59 -17.71 7.26
CA VAL A 94 9.43 -16.39 7.90
C VAL A 94 9.43 -15.31 6.83
N HIS A 95 8.39 -14.47 6.82
CA HIS A 95 8.25 -13.37 5.88
C HIS A 95 8.18 -12.01 6.60
N ILE A 96 9.11 -11.13 6.30
CA ILE A 96 9.19 -9.77 6.83
C ILE A 96 8.55 -8.82 5.83
N HIS A 97 7.44 -8.17 6.22
CA HIS A 97 6.78 -7.12 5.43
C HIS A 97 7.27 -5.71 5.77
N SER A 98 7.87 -5.54 6.94
CA SER A 98 8.49 -4.29 7.35
C SER A 98 9.78 -4.60 8.09
N PRO A 99 10.91 -3.99 7.75
CA PRO A 99 12.19 -4.27 8.41
C PRO A 99 12.39 -3.50 9.72
N GLY A 100 11.33 -3.01 10.35
CA GLY A 100 11.34 -2.34 11.64
C GLY A 100 11.52 -3.32 12.82
N PRO A 101 11.05 -2.97 14.03
CA PRO A 101 11.26 -3.79 15.21
C PRO A 101 10.72 -5.22 15.08
N LEU A 102 9.52 -5.41 14.51
CA LEU A 102 8.97 -6.75 14.29
C LEU A 102 9.70 -7.50 13.18
N GLY A 103 10.12 -6.81 12.12
CA GLY A 103 10.99 -7.41 11.12
C GLY A 103 12.31 -7.91 11.71
N SER A 104 12.87 -7.18 12.67
CA SER A 104 14.05 -7.63 13.43
C SER A 104 13.79 -8.91 14.22
N MET A 105 12.62 -9.00 14.84
CA MET A 105 12.19 -10.23 15.53
C MET A 105 12.07 -11.39 14.55
N GLY A 106 11.47 -11.18 13.38
CA GLY A 106 11.36 -12.18 12.31
C GLY A 106 12.75 -12.64 11.84
N PHE A 107 13.68 -11.71 11.66
CA PHE A 107 15.06 -12.03 11.34
C PHE A 107 15.73 -12.91 12.41
N LEU A 108 15.59 -12.55 13.68
CA LEU A 108 16.15 -13.33 14.79
C LEU A 108 15.48 -14.71 14.91
N ALA A 109 14.16 -14.79 14.75
CA ALA A 109 13.41 -16.04 14.73
C ALA A 109 13.91 -16.97 13.60
N SER A 110 14.01 -16.46 12.38
CA SER A 110 14.54 -17.19 11.24
C SER A 110 15.94 -17.75 11.51
N ARG A 111 16.83 -16.96 12.11
CA ARG A 111 18.20 -17.42 12.45
C ARG A 111 18.21 -18.45 13.56
N ARG A 112 17.38 -18.27 14.60
CA ARG A 112 17.32 -19.15 15.77
C ARG A 112 16.78 -20.53 15.42
N TYR A 113 15.78 -20.58 14.54
CA TYR A 113 15.08 -21.82 14.16
C TYR A 113 15.44 -22.32 12.75
N ARG A 114 16.36 -21.65 12.09
CA ARG A 114 16.85 -21.97 10.73
C ARG A 114 15.76 -21.94 9.66
N HIS A 115 14.71 -21.11 9.83
CA HIS A 115 13.67 -20.96 8.81
C HIS A 115 14.16 -20.12 7.62
N PRO A 116 13.72 -20.43 6.38
CA PRO A 116 13.90 -19.54 5.23
C PRO A 116 13.32 -18.15 5.53
N LEU A 117 14.08 -17.11 5.17
CA LEU A 117 13.71 -15.72 5.42
C LEU A 117 13.43 -14.99 4.12
N ILE A 118 12.21 -14.47 3.98
CA ILE A 118 11.80 -13.62 2.87
C ILE A 118 11.58 -12.19 3.39
N GLY A 119 11.96 -11.19 2.60
CA GLY A 119 11.67 -9.79 2.88
C GLY A 119 11.00 -9.12 1.70
N THR A 120 9.89 -8.43 1.91
CA THR A 120 9.24 -7.63 0.87
C THR A 120 9.49 -6.14 1.07
N PHE A 121 10.02 -5.49 0.05
CA PHE A 121 10.29 -4.05 0.04
C PHE A 121 9.03 -3.28 -0.35
N HIS A 122 8.25 -2.86 0.65
CA HIS A 122 7.02 -2.10 0.44
C HIS A 122 7.20 -0.59 0.40
N THR A 123 8.20 -0.05 1.11
CA THR A 123 8.32 1.38 1.35
C THR A 123 9.74 1.88 1.14
N ASN A 124 9.89 2.88 0.28
CA ASN A 124 11.14 3.59 0.11
C ASN A 124 11.28 4.69 1.18
N LEU A 125 12.06 4.43 2.22
CA LEU A 125 12.30 5.41 3.29
C LEU A 125 12.98 6.71 2.82
N ARG A 126 13.71 6.68 1.69
CA ARG A 126 14.31 7.90 1.12
C ARG A 126 13.24 8.88 0.65
N GLU A 127 12.18 8.35 0.05
CA GLU A 127 11.04 9.14 -0.40
C GLU A 127 10.23 9.65 0.80
N MET A 128 10.04 8.82 1.85
CA MET A 128 9.41 9.26 3.09
C MET A 128 10.15 10.41 3.79
N ARG A 129 11.46 10.51 3.63
CA ARG A 129 12.25 11.60 4.23
C ARG A 129 11.78 12.98 3.79
N ALA A 130 11.32 13.13 2.55
CA ALA A 130 10.83 14.40 2.03
C ALA A 130 9.54 14.88 2.71
N ALA A 131 8.78 13.94 3.30
CA ALA A 131 7.52 14.23 3.99
C ALA A 131 7.68 14.56 5.48
N VAL A 132 8.90 14.51 6.02
CA VAL A 132 9.18 14.74 7.45
C VAL A 132 9.79 16.11 7.68
N PRO A 133 9.33 16.88 8.71
CA PRO A 133 9.97 18.13 9.09
C PRO A 133 11.46 17.95 9.35
N GLN A 134 12.29 18.76 8.68
CA GLN A 134 13.77 18.68 8.73
C GLN A 134 14.31 19.25 10.05
N LYS A 135 14.03 18.59 11.19
CA LYS A 135 14.68 18.90 12.48
C LYS A 135 16.07 18.27 12.52
N PHE A 136 17.01 18.89 13.21
CA PHE A 136 18.46 18.59 13.20
C PHE A 136 18.84 17.11 13.29
N LEU A 137 18.15 16.29 14.08
CA LEU A 137 18.45 14.87 14.27
C LEU A 137 17.70 13.92 13.30
N VAL A 138 16.65 14.39 12.66
CA VAL A 138 15.79 13.57 11.78
C VAL A 138 16.56 12.97 10.60
N PRO A 139 17.41 13.71 9.88
CA PRO A 139 18.22 13.16 8.79
C PRO A 139 19.16 12.04 9.22
N PHE A 140 19.74 12.14 10.41
CA PHE A 140 20.63 11.11 10.95
C PHE A 140 19.85 9.81 11.25
N PHE A 141 18.70 9.91 11.93
CA PHE A 141 17.85 8.74 12.21
C PHE A 141 17.36 8.06 10.94
N PHE A 142 16.93 8.82 9.92
CA PHE A 142 16.54 8.26 8.64
C PHE A 142 17.71 7.57 7.93
N ARG A 143 18.90 8.10 8.00
CA ARG A 143 20.09 7.50 7.42
C ARG A 143 20.44 6.16 8.10
N VAL A 144 20.37 6.12 9.44
CA VAL A 144 20.61 4.89 10.21
C VAL A 144 19.52 3.86 9.93
N ALA A 145 18.24 4.27 9.98
CA ALA A 145 17.11 3.41 9.68
C ALA A 145 17.19 2.87 8.25
N TRP A 146 17.54 3.69 7.27
CA TRP A 146 17.72 3.28 5.88
C TRP A 146 18.82 2.23 5.75
N TRP A 147 20.00 2.49 6.35
CA TRP A 147 21.11 1.54 6.32
C TRP A 147 20.76 0.21 6.99
N TYR A 148 20.07 0.28 8.11
CA TYR A 148 19.55 -0.89 8.82
C TYR A 148 18.57 -1.70 7.96
N ASN A 149 17.61 -1.03 7.32
CA ASN A 149 16.63 -1.65 6.42
C ASN A 149 17.32 -2.37 5.25
N LEU A 150 18.24 -1.70 4.57
CA LEU A 150 19.00 -2.28 3.48
C LEU A 150 19.78 -3.53 3.93
N GLY A 151 20.39 -3.46 5.13
CA GLY A 151 21.09 -4.59 5.72
C GLY A 151 20.20 -5.79 6.03
N THR A 152 18.95 -5.55 6.39
CA THR A 152 17.95 -6.60 6.64
C THR A 152 17.55 -7.29 5.34
N TYR A 153 17.17 -6.54 4.31
CA TYR A 153 16.81 -7.10 2.99
C TYR A 153 17.99 -7.86 2.36
N TRP A 154 19.20 -7.32 2.46
CA TRP A 154 20.40 -8.00 1.94
C TRP A 154 20.67 -9.35 2.61
N ARG A 155 20.24 -9.54 3.86
CA ARG A 155 20.40 -10.79 4.62
C ARG A 155 19.28 -11.79 4.44
N CYS A 156 18.19 -11.42 3.76
CA CYS A 156 17.11 -12.35 3.43
C CYS A 156 17.59 -13.44 2.45
N ASP A 157 16.99 -14.61 2.54
CA ASP A 157 17.26 -15.69 1.59
C ASP A 157 16.68 -15.36 0.21
N LEU A 158 15.53 -14.70 0.19
CA LEU A 158 14.93 -14.07 -0.97
C LEU A 158 14.37 -12.69 -0.59
N THR A 159 14.47 -11.75 -1.52
CA THR A 159 13.87 -10.41 -1.36
C THR A 159 12.91 -10.18 -2.50
N THR A 160 11.75 -9.58 -2.21
CA THR A 160 10.76 -9.23 -3.21
C THR A 160 10.48 -7.73 -3.20
N ALA A 161 10.02 -7.22 -4.33
CA ALA A 161 9.52 -5.86 -4.49
C ALA A 161 8.22 -5.88 -5.31
N PRO A 162 7.30 -4.91 -5.12
CA PRO A 162 6.01 -4.93 -5.80
C PRO A 162 6.06 -4.49 -7.26
N THR A 163 7.13 -3.80 -7.69
CA THR A 163 7.37 -3.33 -9.05
C THR A 163 8.84 -3.41 -9.41
N ALA A 164 9.17 -3.36 -10.70
CA ALA A 164 10.56 -3.31 -11.15
C ALA A 164 11.23 -2.00 -10.70
N ALA A 165 10.54 -0.87 -10.76
CA ALA A 165 11.04 0.41 -10.25
C ALA A 165 11.39 0.34 -8.76
N ALA A 166 10.56 -0.30 -7.94
CA ALA A 166 10.86 -0.49 -6.52
C ALA A 166 12.05 -1.44 -6.30
N ARG A 167 12.16 -2.51 -7.09
CA ARG A 167 13.31 -3.42 -7.09
C ARG A 167 14.59 -2.66 -7.44
N ASP A 168 14.58 -1.89 -8.52
CA ASP A 168 15.75 -1.19 -9.02
C ASP A 168 16.20 -0.11 -8.02
N ALA A 169 15.27 0.64 -7.46
CA ALA A 169 15.56 1.59 -6.38
C ALA A 169 16.18 0.93 -5.14
N LEU A 170 15.73 -0.28 -4.78
CA LEU A 170 16.33 -1.05 -3.69
C LEU A 170 17.74 -1.52 -4.06
N VAL A 171 17.93 -2.10 -5.25
CA VAL A 171 19.21 -2.63 -5.72
C VAL A 171 20.27 -1.52 -5.84
N GLU A 172 19.93 -0.38 -6.42
CA GLU A 172 20.82 0.78 -6.53
C GLU A 172 21.21 1.38 -5.17
N SER A 173 20.37 1.21 -4.18
CA SER A 173 20.61 1.73 -2.82
C SER A 173 21.61 0.90 -2.02
N VAL A 174 21.93 -0.31 -2.44
CA VAL A 174 22.81 -1.23 -1.71
C VAL A 174 24.22 -1.16 -2.29
N ARG A 175 25.22 -1.00 -1.42
CA ARG A 175 26.65 -0.95 -1.84
C ARG A 175 27.20 -2.29 -2.33
N LYS A 176 26.57 -3.39 -1.95
CA LYS A 176 26.97 -4.75 -2.33
C LYS A 176 25.81 -5.40 -3.07
N PRO A 177 26.08 -6.15 -4.15
CA PRO A 177 25.01 -6.84 -4.86
C PRO A 177 24.26 -7.79 -3.92
N PHE A 178 22.97 -7.92 -4.13
CA PHE A 178 22.20 -8.95 -3.45
C PHE A 178 22.75 -10.32 -3.79
N ARG A 179 22.75 -11.21 -2.81
CA ARG A 179 23.19 -12.60 -3.01
C ARG A 179 22.36 -13.32 -4.08
N ARG A 180 21.14 -12.83 -4.30
CA ARG A 180 20.16 -13.35 -5.26
C ARG A 180 19.41 -12.19 -5.89
N PRO A 181 18.88 -12.35 -7.12
CA PRO A 181 17.98 -11.35 -7.71
C PRO A 181 16.81 -11.03 -6.77
N VAL A 182 16.44 -9.76 -6.74
CA VAL A 182 15.20 -9.33 -6.07
C VAL A 182 14.04 -9.66 -7.00
N GLU A 183 13.11 -10.50 -6.52
CA GLU A 183 11.96 -10.96 -7.30
C GLU A 183 10.86 -9.89 -7.34
N VAL A 184 10.21 -9.71 -8.48
CA VAL A 184 9.06 -8.80 -8.58
C VAL A 184 7.76 -9.59 -8.33
N VAL A 185 7.10 -9.27 -7.22
CA VAL A 185 5.78 -9.83 -6.88
C VAL A 185 4.79 -8.66 -6.74
N PRO A 186 3.99 -8.37 -7.79
CA PRO A 186 3.01 -7.30 -7.74
C PRO A 186 2.03 -7.43 -6.59
N ASN A 187 1.64 -6.29 -6.02
CA ASN A 187 0.58 -6.23 -5.03
C ASN A 187 -0.75 -6.72 -5.63
N GLY A 188 -1.56 -7.33 -4.77
CA GLY A 188 -2.92 -7.75 -5.13
C GLY A 188 -3.98 -6.92 -4.43
N VAL A 189 -5.16 -6.88 -5.02
CA VAL A 189 -6.38 -6.29 -4.47
C VAL A 189 -7.48 -7.33 -4.37
N ASP A 190 -8.38 -7.16 -3.39
CA ASP A 190 -9.58 -7.99 -3.23
C ASP A 190 -10.61 -7.63 -4.30
N VAL A 191 -10.61 -8.35 -5.41
CA VAL A 191 -11.49 -8.09 -6.58
C VAL A 191 -12.94 -8.49 -6.35
N ASP A 192 -13.26 -9.20 -5.27
CA ASP A 192 -14.63 -9.51 -4.88
C ASP A 192 -15.22 -8.36 -4.05
N ARG A 193 -14.40 -7.70 -3.28
CA ARG A 193 -14.74 -6.52 -2.50
C ARG A 193 -14.71 -5.25 -3.36
N PHE A 194 -13.63 -5.03 -4.10
CA PHE A 194 -13.46 -3.92 -5.04
C PHE A 194 -13.93 -4.34 -6.43
N ARG A 195 -15.15 -3.97 -6.75
CA ARG A 195 -15.80 -4.28 -8.03
C ARG A 195 -16.79 -3.18 -8.40
N PRO A 196 -17.18 -3.05 -9.67
CA PRO A 196 -18.26 -2.14 -10.06
C PRO A 196 -19.54 -2.51 -9.29
N HIS A 197 -20.00 -1.63 -8.42
CA HIS A 197 -21.26 -1.81 -7.69
C HIS A 197 -22.38 -1.08 -8.39
N ALA A 198 -23.44 -1.81 -8.72
CA ALA A 198 -24.69 -1.19 -9.04
C ALA A 198 -25.32 -0.67 -7.73
N ARG A 199 -25.14 0.60 -7.44
CA ARG A 199 -25.89 1.41 -6.46
C ARG A 199 -25.63 1.16 -4.98
N VAL A 200 -24.95 2.14 -4.41
CA VAL A 200 -24.85 2.43 -2.99
C VAL A 200 -25.09 3.92 -2.85
N PRO A 201 -25.32 4.50 -1.64
CA PRO A 201 -25.67 5.91 -1.51
C PRO A 201 -24.84 6.79 -2.41
N ASP A 202 -25.49 7.60 -3.21
CA ASP A 202 -24.83 8.49 -4.16
C ASP A 202 -23.90 9.45 -3.42
N TRP A 203 -22.60 9.29 -3.61
CA TRP A 203 -21.59 10.12 -2.98
C TRP A 203 -21.70 11.59 -3.39
N ARG A 204 -22.17 11.89 -4.62
CA ARG A 204 -22.43 13.27 -5.05
C ARG A 204 -23.50 13.89 -4.17
N THR A 205 -24.66 13.23 -4.03
CA THR A 205 -25.77 13.68 -3.18
C THR A 205 -25.33 13.79 -1.72
N ARG A 206 -24.63 12.77 -1.19
CA ARG A 206 -24.11 12.77 0.18
C ARG A 206 -23.17 13.95 0.45
N CYS A 207 -22.37 14.32 -0.52
CA CYS A 207 -21.43 15.43 -0.45
C CYS A 207 -22.02 16.78 -0.83
N GLY A 208 -23.28 16.84 -1.27
CA GLY A 208 -23.90 18.07 -1.78
C GLY A 208 -23.13 18.64 -2.98
N LEU A 209 -22.65 17.76 -3.87
CA LEU A 209 -21.98 18.14 -5.11
C LEU A 209 -23.02 18.27 -6.24
N PRO A 210 -22.84 19.21 -7.18
CA PRO A 210 -23.64 19.27 -8.40
C PRO A 210 -23.36 18.07 -9.31
N ASP A 211 -24.18 17.93 -10.35
CA ASP A 211 -23.92 16.97 -11.43
C ASP A 211 -22.59 17.29 -12.11
N GLY A 212 -21.92 16.23 -12.59
CA GLY A 212 -20.64 16.37 -13.26
C GLY A 212 -19.79 15.10 -13.21
N THR A 213 -18.66 15.10 -13.88
CA THR A 213 -17.66 14.01 -13.82
C THR A 213 -17.02 13.97 -12.45
N LEU A 214 -17.24 12.89 -11.68
CA LEU A 214 -16.70 12.73 -10.33
C LEU A 214 -15.22 12.32 -10.40
N VAL A 215 -14.38 13.17 -9.87
CA VAL A 215 -12.95 12.93 -9.71
C VAL A 215 -12.63 12.67 -8.24
N THR A 216 -11.86 11.64 -7.94
CA THR A 216 -11.55 11.27 -6.55
C THR A 216 -10.05 11.19 -6.31
N TYR A 217 -9.63 11.75 -5.19
CA TYR A 217 -8.34 11.54 -4.56
C TYR A 217 -8.54 10.77 -3.26
N LEU A 218 -7.86 9.63 -3.10
CA LEU A 218 -7.80 8.90 -1.83
C LEU A 218 -6.34 8.64 -1.46
N GLY A 219 -5.90 9.17 -0.33
CA GLY A 219 -4.54 8.97 0.13
C GLY A 219 -4.17 9.87 1.29
N ARG A 220 -2.93 9.73 1.77
CA ARG A 220 -2.41 10.65 2.78
C ARG A 220 -2.33 12.06 2.21
N LEU A 221 -2.74 13.06 2.99
CA LEU A 221 -2.63 14.47 2.61
C LEU A 221 -1.21 14.95 2.91
N THR A 222 -0.29 14.65 1.99
CA THR A 222 1.13 15.01 2.08
C THR A 222 1.62 15.55 0.73
N VAL A 223 2.69 16.33 0.76
CA VAL A 223 3.27 16.94 -0.45
C VAL A 223 3.73 15.89 -1.45
N ASP A 224 4.34 14.78 -0.98
CA ASP A 224 4.82 13.68 -1.81
C ASP A 224 3.68 12.92 -2.51
N LYS A 225 2.48 12.87 -1.87
CA LYS A 225 1.27 12.28 -2.48
C LYS A 225 0.55 13.24 -3.44
N GLY A 226 1.03 14.48 -3.56
CA GLY A 226 0.62 15.41 -4.59
C GLY A 226 -0.75 16.04 -4.39
N ILE A 227 -1.25 16.17 -3.15
CA ILE A 227 -2.58 16.74 -2.90
C ILE A 227 -2.73 18.16 -3.46
N HIS A 228 -1.67 18.97 -3.44
CA HIS A 228 -1.70 20.30 -4.04
C HIS A 228 -1.75 20.26 -5.56
N ARG A 229 -1.01 19.31 -6.21
CA ARG A 229 -1.12 19.07 -7.66
C ARG A 229 -2.52 18.65 -8.06
N PHE A 230 -3.17 17.82 -7.22
CA PHE A 230 -4.57 17.47 -7.43
C PHE A 230 -5.48 18.70 -7.43
N LEU A 231 -5.36 19.55 -6.42
CA LEU A 231 -6.16 20.79 -6.33
C LEU A 231 -5.86 21.77 -7.47
N ASP A 232 -4.61 21.89 -7.91
CA ASP A 232 -4.23 22.70 -9.08
C ASP A 232 -4.91 22.19 -10.35
N ALA A 233 -4.84 20.89 -10.59
CA ALA A 233 -5.44 20.24 -11.75
C ALA A 233 -6.99 20.37 -11.75
N VAL A 234 -7.62 20.14 -10.59
CA VAL A 234 -9.06 20.33 -10.42
C VAL A 234 -9.45 21.79 -10.66
N SER A 235 -8.71 22.74 -10.07
CA SER A 235 -8.98 24.18 -10.26
C SER A 235 -8.91 24.58 -11.74
N THR A 236 -7.98 24.03 -12.51
CA THR A 236 -7.87 24.27 -13.96
C THR A 236 -9.03 23.60 -14.71
N ALA A 237 -9.41 22.40 -14.32
CA ALA A 237 -10.41 21.60 -15.04
C ALA A 237 -11.84 22.10 -14.82
N ILE A 238 -12.21 22.58 -13.63
CA ILE A 238 -13.57 23.08 -13.32
C ILE A 238 -13.95 24.33 -14.13
N ASP A 239 -13.02 25.08 -14.65
CA ASP A 239 -13.26 26.22 -15.51
C ASP A 239 -13.56 25.80 -16.97
N ARG A 240 -13.30 24.55 -17.32
CA ARG A 240 -13.35 24.04 -18.70
C ARG A 240 -14.36 22.91 -18.87
N THR A 241 -14.76 22.25 -17.78
CA THR A 241 -15.67 21.07 -17.79
C THR A 241 -16.57 21.04 -16.55
N ASP A 242 -17.65 20.26 -16.62
CA ASP A 242 -18.50 19.96 -15.48
C ASP A 242 -17.88 18.88 -14.57
N LEU A 243 -16.73 19.21 -13.96
CA LEU A 243 -16.03 18.32 -13.06
C LEU A 243 -16.36 18.66 -11.60
N VAL A 244 -16.54 17.62 -10.78
CA VAL A 244 -16.66 17.70 -9.33
C VAL A 244 -15.65 16.78 -8.66
N ALA A 245 -15.21 17.09 -7.44
CA ALA A 245 -14.15 16.32 -6.81
C ALA A 245 -14.45 15.96 -5.35
N VAL A 246 -14.02 14.74 -4.97
CA VAL A 246 -13.98 14.26 -3.59
C VAL A 246 -12.54 13.98 -3.18
N ILE A 247 -12.15 14.51 -2.03
CA ILE A 247 -10.83 14.30 -1.42
C ILE A 247 -11.03 13.52 -0.12
N GLY A 248 -10.46 12.31 -0.05
CA GLY A 248 -10.47 11.47 1.15
C GLY A 248 -9.07 11.20 1.68
N GLY A 249 -8.91 11.29 3.01
CA GLY A 249 -7.67 10.97 3.68
C GLY A 249 -7.33 11.90 4.84
N LEU A 250 -6.20 11.64 5.49
CA LEU A 250 -5.65 12.45 6.57
C LEU A 250 -4.18 12.79 6.28
N GLY A 251 -3.69 13.88 6.86
CA GLY A 251 -2.28 14.23 6.76
C GLY A 251 -1.98 15.66 7.19
N PRO A 252 -0.69 16.04 7.24
CA PRO A 252 -0.26 17.37 7.66
C PRO A 252 -0.79 18.50 6.77
N GLU A 253 -1.17 18.21 5.52
CA GLU A 253 -1.70 19.21 4.58
C GLU A 253 -3.22 19.44 4.73
N GLU A 254 -3.89 18.83 5.71
CA GLU A 254 -5.33 18.92 5.88
C GLU A 254 -5.81 20.36 6.01
N GLU A 255 -5.17 21.15 6.88
CA GLU A 255 -5.53 22.55 7.11
C GLU A 255 -5.36 23.39 5.83
N SER A 256 -4.24 23.20 5.13
CA SER A 256 -3.95 23.87 3.85
C SER A 256 -4.99 23.51 2.77
N VAL A 257 -5.39 22.24 2.69
CA VAL A 257 -6.44 21.78 1.75
C VAL A 257 -7.78 22.44 2.06
N ARG A 258 -8.20 22.47 3.33
CA ARG A 258 -9.44 23.11 3.77
C ARG A 258 -9.43 24.61 3.48
N ALA A 259 -8.35 25.30 3.81
CA ALA A 259 -8.18 26.72 3.58
C ALA A 259 -8.25 27.06 2.07
N ARG A 260 -7.60 26.26 1.23
CA ARG A 260 -7.61 26.45 -0.21
C ARG A 260 -9.01 26.24 -0.82
N ILE A 261 -9.75 25.20 -0.40
CA ILE A 261 -11.13 24.97 -0.84
C ILE A 261 -12.04 26.13 -0.38
N ALA A 262 -11.91 26.59 0.87
CA ALA A 262 -12.73 27.65 1.41
C ALA A 262 -12.44 29.02 0.77
N GLY A 263 -11.19 29.28 0.39
CA GLY A 263 -10.72 30.54 -0.18
C GLY A 263 -11.02 30.74 -1.67
N ASP A 264 -11.40 29.67 -2.41
CA ASP A 264 -11.77 29.76 -3.81
C ASP A 264 -13.26 29.37 -3.98
N PRO A 265 -14.16 30.31 -4.32
CA PRO A 265 -15.59 30.02 -4.51
C PRO A 265 -15.87 28.90 -5.53
N ARG A 266 -15.03 28.74 -6.56
CA ARG A 266 -15.17 27.71 -7.60
C ARG A 266 -14.88 26.33 -7.00
N LEU A 267 -13.78 26.20 -6.25
CA LEU A 267 -13.43 24.96 -5.54
C LEU A 267 -14.48 24.67 -4.46
N LYS A 268 -14.93 25.66 -3.69
CA LYS A 268 -15.97 25.51 -2.67
C LYS A 268 -17.28 24.96 -3.24
N ALA A 269 -17.66 25.35 -4.45
CA ALA A 269 -18.85 24.85 -5.11
C ALA A 269 -18.71 23.38 -5.55
N ARG A 270 -17.55 22.94 -6.01
CA ARG A 270 -17.36 21.67 -6.74
C ARG A 270 -16.42 20.66 -6.06
N VAL A 271 -15.76 21.01 -4.97
CA VAL A 271 -14.82 20.12 -4.25
C VAL A 271 -15.30 19.88 -2.83
N ARG A 272 -15.22 18.63 -2.38
CA ARG A 272 -15.48 18.26 -0.97
C ARG A 272 -14.31 17.48 -0.39
N TYR A 273 -13.80 17.96 0.73
CA TYR A 273 -12.93 17.18 1.60
C TYR A 273 -13.81 16.46 2.63
N VAL A 274 -13.77 15.13 2.60
CA VAL A 274 -14.64 14.26 3.42
C VAL A 274 -13.92 13.63 4.63
N GLY A 275 -12.63 13.98 4.82
CA GLY A 275 -11.83 13.33 5.87
C GLY A 275 -11.45 11.89 5.51
N PRO A 276 -11.16 11.05 6.51
CA PRO A 276 -10.81 9.65 6.27
C PRO A 276 -12.03 8.85 5.82
N VAL A 277 -11.92 8.20 4.68
CA VAL A 277 -12.97 7.29 4.17
C VAL A 277 -12.82 5.94 4.88
N ALA A 278 -13.92 5.42 5.42
CA ALA A 278 -13.94 4.11 6.04
C ALA A 278 -13.62 3.01 5.00
N GLU A 279 -12.95 1.95 5.45
CA GLU A 279 -12.56 0.87 4.55
C GLU A 279 -13.76 0.24 3.84
N GLU A 280 -14.89 0.14 4.57
CA GLU A 280 -16.14 -0.41 4.07
C GLU A 280 -16.81 0.47 3.01
N GLU A 281 -16.55 1.78 3.04
CA GLU A 281 -17.11 2.76 2.13
C GLU A 281 -16.26 2.99 0.86
N LYS A 282 -14.97 2.64 0.90
CA LYS A 282 -14.07 2.82 -0.24
C LYS A 282 -14.57 2.18 -1.55
N PRO A 283 -15.04 0.91 -1.55
CA PRO A 283 -15.53 0.29 -2.78
C PRO A 283 -16.70 1.06 -3.40
N ALA A 284 -17.62 1.56 -2.55
CA ALA A 284 -18.76 2.32 -3.00
C ALA A 284 -18.38 3.69 -3.61
N LEU A 285 -17.44 4.39 -2.98
CA LEU A 285 -16.93 5.65 -3.51
C LEU A 285 -16.20 5.43 -4.85
N LEU A 286 -15.29 4.45 -4.90
CA LEU A 286 -14.50 4.17 -6.09
C LEU A 286 -15.37 3.71 -7.26
N ALA A 287 -16.39 2.88 -7.02
CA ALA A 287 -17.30 2.43 -8.08
C ALA A 287 -18.18 3.54 -8.69
N GLN A 288 -18.37 4.66 -7.97
CA GLN A 288 -19.07 5.86 -8.46
C GLN A 288 -18.14 6.91 -9.05
N THR A 289 -16.83 6.73 -8.86
CA THR A 289 -15.80 7.63 -9.37
C THR A 289 -15.57 7.40 -10.86
N GLU A 290 -15.65 8.45 -11.67
CA GLU A 290 -15.29 8.37 -13.08
C GLU A 290 -13.79 8.47 -13.30
N LEU A 291 -13.09 9.31 -12.52
CA LEU A 291 -11.65 9.50 -12.61
C LEU A 291 -11.01 9.40 -11.23
N PHE A 292 -10.18 8.41 -11.01
CA PHE A 292 -9.33 8.35 -9.83
C PHE A 292 -7.94 8.93 -10.15
N VAL A 293 -7.49 9.88 -9.35
CA VAL A 293 -6.23 10.58 -9.60
C VAL A 293 -5.21 10.26 -8.53
N LEU A 294 -4.06 9.76 -8.96
CA LEU A 294 -2.87 9.53 -8.13
C LEU A 294 -1.75 10.47 -8.57
N PRO A 295 -1.65 11.71 -8.04
CA PRO A 295 -0.64 12.69 -8.45
C PRO A 295 0.67 12.55 -7.64
N SER A 296 0.96 11.36 -7.16
CA SER A 296 2.11 11.05 -6.31
C SER A 296 3.41 11.02 -7.11
N THR A 297 4.50 11.45 -6.47
CA THR A 297 5.86 11.33 -7.03
C THR A 297 6.68 10.26 -6.31
N SER A 298 6.09 9.55 -5.34
CA SER A 298 6.82 8.65 -4.45
C SER A 298 6.03 7.38 -4.09
N ASP A 299 5.50 6.69 -5.09
CA ASP A 299 4.82 5.41 -4.87
C ASP A 299 5.63 4.23 -5.41
N THR A 300 5.93 3.27 -4.54
CA THR A 300 6.54 1.99 -4.95
C THR A 300 5.54 1.10 -5.69
N ALA A 301 4.27 1.08 -5.23
CA ALA A 301 3.13 0.47 -5.90
C ALA A 301 1.86 0.90 -5.15
N SER A 302 0.97 1.61 -5.82
CA SER A 302 -0.23 2.14 -5.20
C SER A 302 -1.35 1.09 -5.14
N VAL A 303 -1.71 0.69 -3.92
CA VAL A 303 -2.88 -0.20 -3.70
C VAL A 303 -4.18 0.52 -4.06
N ALA A 304 -4.30 1.82 -3.73
CA ALA A 304 -5.48 2.60 -4.07
C ALA A 304 -5.72 2.70 -5.59
N LEU A 305 -4.64 2.69 -6.39
CA LEU A 305 -4.74 2.63 -7.84
C LEU A 305 -5.36 1.30 -8.31
N LEU A 306 -4.91 0.17 -7.75
CA LEU A 306 -5.46 -1.16 -8.05
C LEU A 306 -6.92 -1.28 -7.57
N GLU A 307 -7.24 -0.71 -6.40
CA GLU A 307 -8.62 -0.66 -5.86
C GLU A 307 -9.56 0.10 -6.81
N ALA A 308 -9.13 1.26 -7.31
CA ALA A 308 -9.89 2.06 -8.26
C ALA A 308 -10.09 1.32 -9.60
N MET A 309 -9.02 0.75 -10.15
CA MET A 309 -9.08 -0.05 -11.39
C MET A 309 -10.04 -1.26 -11.24
N ALA A 310 -9.98 -1.95 -10.10
CA ALA A 310 -10.87 -3.08 -9.80
C ALA A 310 -12.35 -2.67 -9.71
N CYS A 311 -12.63 -1.43 -9.28
CA CYS A 311 -13.98 -0.86 -9.23
C CYS A 311 -14.49 -0.36 -10.60
N GLY A 312 -13.73 -0.53 -11.67
CA GLY A 312 -14.11 -0.04 -13.01
C GLY A 312 -14.00 1.47 -13.14
N THR A 313 -13.05 2.08 -12.43
CA THR A 313 -12.75 3.50 -12.47
C THR A 313 -11.59 3.77 -13.41
N THR A 314 -11.68 4.80 -14.25
CA THR A 314 -10.53 5.24 -15.04
C THR A 314 -9.50 5.93 -14.15
N VAL A 315 -8.26 5.47 -14.19
CA VAL A 315 -7.19 6.01 -13.35
C VAL A 315 -6.29 6.96 -14.12
N VAL A 316 -5.84 8.02 -13.43
CA VAL A 316 -4.82 8.95 -13.90
C VAL A 316 -3.63 8.87 -12.95
N ALA A 317 -2.48 8.48 -13.47
CA ALA A 317 -1.30 8.15 -12.68
C ALA A 317 -0.04 8.81 -13.22
N PRO A 318 1.05 8.93 -12.43
CA PRO A 318 2.34 9.39 -12.92
C PRO A 318 2.87 8.52 -14.06
N ASP A 319 3.64 9.14 -14.96
CA ASP A 319 4.37 8.47 -16.04
C ASP A 319 5.68 7.81 -15.57
N THR A 320 6.00 7.88 -14.28
CA THR A 320 7.23 7.37 -13.67
C THR A 320 6.95 6.54 -12.41
N GLY A 321 7.94 5.75 -12.00
CA GLY A 321 7.90 4.93 -10.79
C GLY A 321 6.97 3.73 -10.88
N GLY A 322 6.58 3.19 -9.72
CA GLY A 322 5.72 2.01 -9.64
C GLY A 322 4.35 2.14 -10.31
N PRO A 323 3.64 3.28 -10.19
CA PRO A 323 2.36 3.49 -10.87
C PRO A 323 2.44 3.40 -12.40
N ALA A 324 3.55 3.84 -13.01
CA ALA A 324 3.76 3.74 -14.46
C ALA A 324 3.89 2.29 -14.96
N GLU A 325 4.26 1.35 -14.09
CA GLU A 325 4.30 -0.08 -14.45
C GLU A 325 2.92 -0.75 -14.33
N ILE A 326 2.04 -0.20 -13.49
CA ILE A 326 0.68 -0.72 -13.27
C ILE A 326 -0.26 -0.25 -14.38
N VAL A 327 -0.09 1.00 -14.83
CA VAL A 327 -0.97 1.64 -15.81
C VAL A 327 -0.34 1.63 -17.19
N GLU A 328 -1.01 1.00 -18.15
CA GLU A 328 -0.70 1.11 -19.58
C GLU A 328 -1.49 2.28 -20.17
N ASP A 329 -0.74 3.29 -20.67
CA ASP A 329 -1.33 4.54 -21.13
C ASP A 329 -2.32 4.36 -22.28
N GLY A 330 -3.51 4.95 -22.14
CA GLY A 330 -4.62 4.82 -23.09
C GLY A 330 -5.30 3.44 -23.13
N VAL A 331 -4.81 2.43 -22.38
CA VAL A 331 -5.35 1.08 -22.35
C VAL A 331 -6.00 0.76 -20.99
N THR A 332 -5.25 0.90 -19.88
CA THR A 332 -5.75 0.61 -18.53
C THR A 332 -5.84 1.86 -17.65
N GLY A 333 -5.46 3.01 -18.17
CA GLY A 333 -5.51 4.31 -17.51
C GLY A 333 -4.81 5.37 -18.35
N ARG A 334 -4.62 6.54 -17.76
CA ARG A 334 -3.85 7.64 -18.35
C ARG A 334 -2.59 7.89 -17.55
N ARG A 335 -1.43 7.90 -18.20
CA ARG A 335 -0.18 8.34 -17.58
C ARG A 335 0.07 9.80 -17.88
N VAL A 336 0.48 10.55 -16.88
CA VAL A 336 0.69 12.00 -16.97
C VAL A 336 2.00 12.38 -16.30
N SER A 337 2.78 13.25 -16.93
CA SER A 337 3.98 13.79 -16.28
C SER A 337 3.61 14.75 -15.15
N MET A 338 4.10 14.45 -13.96
CA MET A 338 3.89 15.30 -12.78
C MET A 338 4.85 16.49 -12.72
N THR A 339 5.76 16.61 -13.67
CA THR A 339 6.74 17.71 -13.78
C THR A 339 6.35 18.74 -14.81
N VAL A 340 5.44 18.42 -15.73
CA VAL A 340 4.94 19.35 -16.75
C VAL A 340 3.77 20.14 -16.19
N PRO A 341 3.90 21.47 -16.06
CA PRO A 341 2.81 22.31 -15.57
C PRO A 341 1.54 22.17 -16.42
N GLY A 342 0.39 22.04 -15.77
CA GLY A 342 -0.90 21.95 -16.46
C GLY A 342 -1.26 20.55 -17.01
N ALA A 343 -0.30 19.67 -17.24
CA ALA A 343 -0.54 18.37 -17.89
C ALA A 343 -1.61 17.54 -17.20
N LEU A 344 -1.64 17.53 -15.87
CA LEU A 344 -2.67 16.81 -15.12
C LEU A 344 -4.06 17.44 -15.32
N GLY A 345 -4.16 18.75 -15.27
CA GLY A 345 -5.42 19.47 -15.53
C GLY A 345 -5.95 19.22 -16.93
N ASP A 346 -5.08 19.27 -17.94
CA ASP A 346 -5.45 18.99 -19.34
C ASP A 346 -5.92 17.56 -19.53
N ALA A 347 -5.27 16.58 -18.89
CA ALA A 347 -5.71 15.19 -18.91
C ALA A 347 -7.08 14.99 -18.25
N LEU A 348 -7.38 15.71 -17.17
CA LEU A 348 -8.71 15.67 -16.54
C LEU A 348 -9.78 16.23 -17.47
N VAL A 349 -9.52 17.36 -18.16
CA VAL A 349 -10.42 17.95 -19.15
C VAL A 349 -10.67 16.98 -20.30
N GLU A 350 -9.60 16.48 -20.91
CA GLU A 350 -9.68 15.52 -22.02
C GLU A 350 -10.53 14.31 -21.67
N LEU A 351 -10.30 13.70 -20.50
CA LEU A 351 -11.04 12.53 -20.06
C LEU A 351 -12.48 12.87 -19.61
N ALA A 352 -12.74 14.05 -19.06
CA ALA A 352 -14.08 14.49 -18.73
C ALA A 352 -14.97 14.56 -19.98
N ASP A 353 -14.44 15.07 -21.08
CA ASP A 353 -15.14 15.27 -22.35
C ASP A 353 -15.29 13.99 -23.19
N ARG A 354 -14.62 12.88 -22.80
CA ARG A 354 -14.61 11.61 -23.54
C ARG A 354 -15.18 10.43 -22.74
N PRO A 355 -16.47 10.42 -22.43
CA PRO A 355 -17.08 9.38 -21.57
C PRO A 355 -16.94 7.96 -22.13
N GLU A 356 -17.00 7.78 -23.45
CA GLU A 356 -16.86 6.46 -24.08
C GLU A 356 -15.43 5.91 -23.96
N GLU A 357 -14.44 6.78 -24.13
CA GLU A 357 -13.03 6.41 -23.92
C GLU A 357 -12.78 6.02 -22.46
N ARG A 358 -13.27 6.83 -21.50
CA ARG A 358 -13.21 6.48 -20.06
C ARG A 358 -13.77 5.10 -19.80
N ARG A 359 -15.00 4.82 -20.27
CA ARG A 359 -15.64 3.52 -20.05
C ARG A 359 -14.84 2.36 -20.66
N ARG A 360 -14.27 2.57 -21.84
CA ARG A 360 -13.42 1.58 -22.50
C ARG A 360 -12.17 1.27 -21.68
N VAL A 361 -11.45 2.30 -21.25
CA VAL A 361 -10.24 2.21 -20.43
C VAL A 361 -10.54 1.57 -19.08
N ALA A 362 -11.62 1.98 -18.42
CA ALA A 362 -12.07 1.43 -17.15
C ALA A 362 -12.35 -0.08 -17.21
N ARG A 363 -13.03 -0.55 -18.27
CA ARG A 363 -13.27 -2.00 -18.49
C ARG A 363 -11.95 -2.76 -18.69
N SER A 364 -11.03 -2.20 -19.44
CA SER A 364 -9.70 -2.81 -19.64
C SER A 364 -8.91 -2.88 -18.34
N ALA A 365 -8.98 -1.82 -17.52
CA ALA A 365 -8.33 -1.74 -16.21
C ALA A 365 -8.88 -2.81 -15.23
N GLU A 366 -10.20 -2.93 -15.13
CA GLU A 366 -10.86 -3.97 -14.31
C GLU A 366 -10.42 -5.37 -14.74
N ALA A 367 -10.49 -5.67 -16.05
CA ALA A 367 -10.08 -6.95 -16.58
C ALA A 367 -8.60 -7.26 -16.34
N PHE A 368 -7.73 -6.25 -16.42
CA PHE A 368 -6.30 -6.38 -16.11
C PHE A 368 -6.10 -6.76 -14.64
N VAL A 369 -6.71 -6.03 -13.71
CA VAL A 369 -6.55 -6.25 -12.27
C VAL A 369 -7.07 -7.63 -11.87
N ARG A 370 -8.24 -8.03 -12.34
CA ARG A 370 -8.80 -9.35 -12.05
C ARG A 370 -7.86 -10.48 -12.48
N ARG A 371 -7.20 -10.36 -13.62
CA ARG A 371 -6.29 -11.40 -14.14
C ARG A 371 -4.91 -11.36 -13.50
N ASN A 372 -4.35 -10.17 -13.27
CA ASN A 372 -2.91 -10.02 -13.01
C ASN A 372 -2.59 -9.54 -11.59
N ALA A 373 -3.52 -8.86 -10.92
CA ALA A 373 -3.32 -8.20 -9.63
C ALA A 373 -4.43 -8.51 -8.61
N SER A 374 -5.06 -9.69 -8.68
CA SER A 374 -5.93 -10.16 -7.60
C SER A 374 -5.09 -10.66 -6.42
N LEU A 375 -5.68 -10.65 -5.21
CA LEU A 375 -5.05 -11.25 -4.02
C LEU A 375 -4.66 -12.71 -4.25
N GLU A 376 -5.46 -13.45 -4.99
CA GLU A 376 -5.15 -14.84 -5.31
C GLU A 376 -3.93 -14.98 -6.23
N THR A 377 -3.82 -14.12 -7.25
CA THR A 377 -2.66 -14.10 -8.14
C THR A 377 -1.40 -13.75 -7.35
N MET A 378 -1.46 -12.77 -6.46
CA MET A 378 -0.37 -12.41 -5.56
C MET A 378 0.01 -13.58 -4.63
N ALA A 379 -0.98 -14.23 -3.99
CA ALA A 379 -0.76 -15.36 -3.10
C ALA A 379 -0.08 -16.53 -3.82
N ARG A 380 -0.51 -16.88 -5.03
CA ARG A 380 0.13 -17.95 -5.85
C ARG A 380 1.60 -17.63 -6.14
N ARG A 381 1.91 -16.37 -6.45
CA ARG A 381 3.31 -15.94 -6.67
C ARG A 381 4.14 -16.07 -5.39
N PHE A 382 3.60 -15.66 -4.23
CA PHE A 382 4.29 -15.84 -2.95
C PHE A 382 4.46 -17.31 -2.57
N ILE A 383 3.49 -18.19 -2.85
CA ILE A 383 3.63 -19.63 -2.64
C ILE A 383 4.85 -20.16 -3.43
N SER A 384 5.02 -19.74 -4.68
CA SER A 384 6.19 -20.11 -5.48
C SER A 384 7.50 -19.57 -4.87
N VAL A 385 7.51 -18.32 -4.39
CA VAL A 385 8.68 -17.72 -3.70
C VAL A 385 9.00 -18.50 -2.42
N TYR A 386 8.00 -18.88 -1.62
CA TYR A 386 8.18 -19.66 -0.39
C TYR A 386 8.72 -21.06 -0.68
N SER A 387 8.18 -21.74 -1.68
CA SER A 387 8.68 -23.05 -2.11
C SER A 387 10.13 -22.98 -2.55
N LEU A 388 10.48 -22.00 -3.37
CA LEU A 388 11.85 -21.76 -3.82
C LEU A 388 12.82 -21.49 -2.63
N ALA A 389 12.37 -20.73 -1.63
CA ALA A 389 13.19 -20.44 -0.45
C ALA A 389 13.42 -21.68 0.41
N ARG A 390 12.42 -22.55 0.55
CA ARG A 390 12.51 -23.83 1.27
C ARG A 390 13.46 -24.80 0.57
N GLU A 391 13.29 -25.03 -0.72
CA GLU A 391 14.14 -25.93 -1.51
C GLU A 391 15.63 -25.55 -1.38
N ARG A 392 15.91 -24.27 -1.38
CA ARG A 392 17.29 -23.75 -1.35
C ARG A 392 17.97 -23.85 0.02
N ARG A 393 17.21 -23.97 1.12
CA ARG A 393 17.78 -24.20 2.46
C ARG A 393 17.95 -25.67 2.81
N GLY A 394 17.33 -26.57 2.05
CA GLY A 394 17.29 -28.00 2.37
C GLY A 394 16.33 -28.33 3.53
N PRO A 395 16.10 -29.60 3.82
CA PRO A 395 15.24 -30.02 4.92
C PRO A 395 15.77 -29.47 6.26
N ILE A 396 14.88 -28.97 7.10
CA ILE A 396 15.19 -28.64 8.49
C ILE A 396 15.37 -29.98 9.20
N ASP A 397 16.63 -30.31 9.58
CA ASP A 397 16.94 -31.53 10.31
C ASP A 397 15.98 -31.71 11.51
N GLY A 398 15.17 -32.75 11.48
CA GLY A 398 14.23 -33.10 12.56
C GLY A 398 12.80 -33.39 12.13
N ARG A 399 12.37 -33.05 10.90
CA ARG A 399 11.09 -33.54 10.34
C ARG A 399 11.40 -34.60 9.27
N SER A 400 11.74 -35.81 9.71
CA SER A 400 11.65 -37.00 8.86
C SER A 400 10.20 -37.23 8.50
N ALA A 401 9.93 -37.50 7.25
CA ALA A 401 8.64 -37.87 6.73
C ALA A 401 7.99 -38.94 7.64
N ALA A 402 6.90 -38.59 8.29
CA ALA A 402 5.94 -39.49 8.86
C ALA A 402 4.54 -39.16 8.33
#